data_0e7a3dfa37f394e67d7670b30e58af37
#
_entry.id   0e7a3dfa37f394e67d7670b30e58af37
#
_cell.length_a   1.000
_cell.length_b   1.000
_cell.length_c   1.000
_cell.angle_alpha   90.00
_cell.angle_beta   90.00
_cell.angle_gamma   90.00
#
_symmetry.space_group_name_H-M   'P 1'
#
loop_
_entity.id
_entity.type
_entity.pdbx_description
1 polymer ?
#
loop_
_entity_poly.entity_id
_entity_poly.type
_entity_poly.pdbx_seq_one_letter_code
_entity_poly.pdbx_strand_id
1 'polypeptide(L)'
;MTKVPLTVFGAQQLREELHRLKTVERPSVITAIAEARAQGDLSENAEYDAAKEKQGFIEGRIAELEAKLSTAQIIDPASIDAEGRIVFGATVELEDAESGDAVTYQIVGDDEANIKQSKISISSPIARALIGKYVGDTADVMAPGGVRQYEVLDVRYL
;
A
#
# COMPACT_ATOMS: atom_id res chain seq x y z
N MET A 1 6.52 -19.80 5.31
CA MET A 1 5.66 -18.70 4.83
C MET A 1 6.49 -17.63 4.15
N THR A 2 6.04 -17.17 3.00
CA THR A 2 6.69 -16.07 2.31
C THR A 2 6.39 -14.76 3.04
N LYS A 3 7.41 -14.00 3.39
CA LYS A 3 7.23 -12.69 4.00
C LYS A 3 7.04 -11.63 2.93
N VAL A 4 6.11 -10.70 3.19
CA VAL A 4 5.79 -9.61 2.28
C VAL A 4 6.42 -8.32 2.82
N PRO A 5 7.25 -7.62 2.01
CA PRO A 5 7.90 -6.41 2.51
C PRO A 5 6.91 -5.26 2.70
N LEU A 6 7.07 -4.55 3.82
CA LEU A 6 6.36 -3.32 4.15
C LEU A 6 7.36 -2.34 4.73
N THR A 7 7.20 -1.04 4.43
CA THR A 7 7.98 -0.04 5.14
C THR A 7 7.43 0.11 6.58
N VAL A 8 8.23 0.65 7.47
CA VAL A 8 7.80 0.97 8.85
C VAL A 8 6.56 1.86 8.82
N PHE A 9 6.54 2.86 7.95
CA PHE A 9 5.41 3.78 7.81
C PHE A 9 4.14 3.05 7.36
N GLY A 10 4.25 2.17 6.35
CA GLY A 10 3.10 1.40 5.86
C GLY A 10 2.57 0.43 6.92
N ALA A 11 3.46 -0.24 7.63
CA ALA A 11 3.06 -1.13 8.73
C ALA A 11 2.31 -0.36 9.82
N GLN A 12 2.77 0.83 10.16
CA GLN A 12 2.10 1.68 11.14
C GLN A 12 0.70 2.08 10.67
N GLN A 13 0.55 2.45 9.41
CA GLN A 13 -0.77 2.80 8.86
C GLN A 13 -1.74 1.63 8.90
N LEU A 14 -1.29 0.42 8.57
CA LEU A 14 -2.13 -0.77 8.66
C LEU A 14 -2.53 -1.08 10.11
N ARG A 15 -1.61 -0.91 11.06
CA ARG A 15 -1.91 -1.09 12.49
C ARG A 15 -2.92 -0.07 13.00
N GLU A 16 -2.81 1.17 12.55
CA GLU A 16 -3.75 2.24 12.93
C GLU A 16 -5.15 1.96 12.37
N GLU A 17 -5.22 1.53 11.11
CA GLU A 17 -6.50 1.14 10.51
C GLU A 17 -7.12 -0.03 11.26
N LEU A 18 -6.33 -1.05 11.57
CA LEU A 18 -6.78 -2.22 12.31
C LEU A 18 -7.32 -1.83 13.70
N HIS A 19 -6.59 -0.97 14.40
CA HIS A 19 -7.01 -0.47 15.72
C HIS A 19 -8.34 0.27 15.64
N ARG A 20 -8.50 1.14 14.66
CA ARG A 20 -9.75 1.88 14.45
C ARG A 20 -10.92 0.95 14.14
N LEU A 21 -10.70 -0.04 13.28
CA LEU A 21 -11.74 -1.00 12.93
C LEU A 21 -12.22 -1.77 14.17
N LYS A 22 -11.30 -2.17 15.05
CA LYS A 22 -11.63 -2.92 16.26
C LYS A 22 -12.25 -2.07 17.36
N THR A 23 -11.81 -0.83 17.52
CA THR A 23 -12.19 0.02 18.66
C THR A 23 -13.28 1.03 18.35
N VAL A 24 -13.47 1.39 17.08
CA VAL A 24 -14.45 2.38 16.65
C VAL A 24 -15.51 1.77 15.74
N GLU A 25 -15.09 1.20 14.62
CA GLU A 25 -16.04 0.74 13.58
C GLU A 25 -16.82 -0.50 14.03
N ARG A 26 -16.15 -1.49 14.62
CA ARG A 26 -16.81 -2.71 15.09
C ARG A 26 -17.85 -2.41 16.17
N PRO A 27 -17.53 -1.67 17.24
CA PRO A 27 -18.53 -1.33 18.23
C PRO A 27 -19.69 -0.53 17.65
N SER A 28 -19.41 0.39 16.74
CA SER A 28 -20.42 1.23 16.10
C SER A 28 -21.43 0.40 15.30
N VAL A 29 -20.93 -0.58 14.51
CA VAL A 29 -21.83 -1.41 13.70
C VAL A 29 -22.64 -2.39 14.57
N ILE A 30 -22.07 -2.87 15.67
CA ILE A 30 -22.77 -3.72 16.64
C ILE A 30 -23.95 -2.95 17.23
N THR A 31 -23.74 -1.68 17.60
CA THR A 31 -24.80 -0.79 18.10
C THR A 31 -25.86 -0.56 17.01
N ALA A 32 -25.44 -0.31 15.77
CA ALA A 32 -26.37 -0.10 14.66
C ALA A 32 -27.25 -1.33 14.39
N ILE A 33 -26.70 -2.53 14.51
CA ILE A 33 -27.44 -3.78 14.36
C ILE A 33 -28.48 -3.92 15.48
N ALA A 34 -28.09 -3.63 16.72
CA ALA A 34 -28.98 -3.71 17.88
C ALA A 34 -30.15 -2.72 17.74
N GLU A 35 -29.86 -1.49 17.30
CA GLU A 35 -30.88 -0.47 17.08
C GLU A 35 -31.83 -0.86 15.95
N ALA A 36 -31.31 -1.40 14.86
CA ALA A 36 -32.12 -1.85 13.73
C ALA A 36 -33.05 -3.01 14.12
N ARG A 37 -32.56 -3.95 14.95
CA ARG A 37 -33.39 -5.03 15.50
C ARG A 37 -34.54 -4.52 16.35
N ALA A 38 -34.31 -3.49 17.11
CA ALA A 38 -35.32 -2.90 17.99
C ALA A 38 -36.47 -2.25 17.22
N GLN A 39 -36.30 -1.98 15.92
CA GLN A 39 -37.33 -1.35 15.08
C GLN A 39 -38.34 -2.33 14.48
N GLY A 40 -38.18 -3.64 14.69
CA GLY A 40 -39.21 -4.61 14.34
C GLY A 40 -38.83 -5.65 13.31
N ASP A 41 -39.61 -5.76 12.19
CA ASP A 41 -39.48 -6.86 11.23
C ASP A 41 -38.13 -6.89 10.49
N LEU A 42 -37.33 -7.93 10.78
CA LEU A 42 -36.00 -8.10 10.18
C LEU A 42 -36.08 -8.53 8.71
N SER A 43 -37.19 -9.11 8.25
CA SER A 43 -37.31 -9.58 6.88
C SER A 43 -37.44 -8.44 5.87
N GLU A 44 -37.87 -7.25 6.30
CA GLU A 44 -38.06 -6.07 5.43
C GLU A 44 -37.31 -4.85 6.00
N ASN A 45 -36.32 -5.07 6.85
CA ASN A 45 -35.59 -3.99 7.53
C ASN A 45 -34.30 -3.65 6.78
N ALA A 46 -34.37 -2.62 5.92
CA ALA A 46 -33.23 -2.17 5.13
C ALA A 46 -32.08 -1.67 5.99
N GLU A 47 -32.36 -1.06 7.15
CA GLU A 47 -31.32 -0.61 8.06
C GLU A 47 -30.55 -1.78 8.69
N TYR A 48 -31.27 -2.84 9.03
CA TYR A 48 -30.66 -4.08 9.53
C TYR A 48 -29.77 -4.72 8.47
N ASP A 49 -30.27 -4.83 7.23
CA ASP A 49 -29.51 -5.44 6.14
C ASP A 49 -28.23 -4.64 5.84
N ALA A 50 -28.34 -3.30 5.79
CA ALA A 50 -27.17 -2.43 5.58
C ALA A 50 -26.15 -2.55 6.69
N ALA A 51 -26.59 -2.62 7.94
CA ALA A 51 -25.68 -2.77 9.09
C ALA A 51 -24.99 -4.13 9.09
N LYS A 52 -25.68 -5.21 8.71
CA LYS A 52 -25.11 -6.56 8.59
C LYS A 52 -24.07 -6.61 7.47
N GLU A 53 -24.36 -5.98 6.34
CA GLU A 53 -23.41 -5.90 5.23
C GLU A 53 -22.14 -5.14 5.64
N LYS A 54 -22.31 -4.00 6.30
CA LYS A 54 -21.18 -3.21 6.82
C LYS A 54 -20.36 -4.02 7.82
N GLN A 55 -20.99 -4.79 8.69
CA GLN A 55 -20.31 -5.66 9.63
C GLN A 55 -19.41 -6.68 8.90
N GLY A 56 -19.95 -7.26 7.82
CA GLY A 56 -19.18 -8.20 7.00
C GLY A 56 -17.93 -7.56 6.42
N PHE A 57 -18.01 -6.35 5.90
CA PHE A 57 -16.86 -5.61 5.39
C PHE A 57 -15.84 -5.31 6.49
N ILE A 58 -16.30 -4.89 7.66
CA ILE A 58 -15.41 -4.58 8.79
C ILE A 58 -14.67 -5.83 9.24
N GLU A 59 -15.37 -6.94 9.45
CA GLU A 59 -14.74 -8.19 9.91
C GLU A 59 -13.79 -8.76 8.86
N GLY A 60 -14.16 -8.68 7.58
CA GLY A 60 -13.30 -9.11 6.47
C GLY A 60 -12.03 -8.27 6.39
N ARG A 61 -12.15 -6.96 6.55
CA ARG A 61 -10.96 -6.07 6.53
C ARG A 61 -10.06 -6.31 7.74
N ILE A 62 -10.63 -6.55 8.92
CA ILE A 62 -9.85 -6.89 10.11
C ILE A 62 -9.03 -8.16 9.86
N ALA A 63 -9.67 -9.22 9.36
CA ALA A 63 -8.99 -10.48 9.07
C ALA A 63 -7.87 -10.29 8.03
N GLU A 64 -8.13 -9.51 6.98
CA GLU A 64 -7.14 -9.19 5.95
C GLU A 64 -5.94 -8.46 6.53
N LEU A 65 -6.16 -7.41 7.34
CA LEU A 65 -5.08 -6.63 7.96
C LEU A 65 -4.27 -7.47 8.95
N GLU A 66 -4.92 -8.31 9.75
CA GLU A 66 -4.22 -9.20 10.66
C GLU A 66 -3.33 -10.19 9.92
N ALA A 67 -3.82 -10.76 8.81
CA ALA A 67 -3.04 -11.66 7.98
C ALA A 67 -1.83 -10.95 7.35
N LYS A 68 -2.03 -9.74 6.81
CA LYS A 68 -0.95 -8.96 6.19
C LYS A 68 0.13 -8.58 7.20
N LEU A 69 -0.27 -8.14 8.39
CA LEU A 69 0.69 -7.79 9.44
C LEU A 69 1.44 -9.02 9.97
N SER A 70 0.80 -10.18 10.01
CA SER A 70 1.44 -11.41 10.50
C SER A 70 2.51 -11.93 9.55
N THR A 71 2.39 -11.65 8.25
CA THR A 71 3.35 -12.09 7.23
C THR A 71 4.29 -10.97 6.77
N ALA A 72 4.18 -9.79 7.35
CA ALA A 72 4.98 -8.64 6.94
C ALA A 72 6.44 -8.78 7.37
N GLN A 73 7.33 -8.43 6.45
CA GLN A 73 8.72 -8.13 6.76
C GLN A 73 8.83 -6.61 6.79
N ILE A 74 8.96 -6.05 8.00
CA ILE A 74 8.98 -4.60 8.18
C ILE A 74 10.39 -4.08 7.96
N ILE A 75 10.52 -3.12 7.04
CA ILE A 75 11.80 -2.56 6.63
C ILE A 75 11.78 -1.06 6.87
N ASP A 76 12.79 -0.56 7.58
CA ASP A 76 12.99 0.87 7.77
C ASP A 76 13.90 1.39 6.65
N PRO A 77 13.38 2.19 5.69
CA PRO A 77 14.22 2.71 4.60
C PRO A 77 15.42 3.50 5.10
N ALA A 78 15.24 4.27 6.17
CA ALA A 78 16.33 5.10 6.71
C ALA A 78 17.52 4.29 7.23
N SER A 79 17.34 2.99 7.51
CA SER A 79 18.40 2.12 7.99
C SER A 79 19.08 1.30 6.89
N ILE A 80 18.62 1.43 5.64
CA ILE A 80 19.17 0.68 4.52
C ILE A 80 20.48 1.31 4.05
N ASP A 81 21.50 0.49 3.89
CA ASP A 81 22.76 0.87 3.25
C ASP A 81 22.94 -0.02 2.02
N ALA A 82 22.48 0.47 0.89
CA ALA A 82 22.53 -0.27 -0.39
C ALA A 82 23.62 0.25 -1.32
N GLU A 83 24.45 1.18 -0.86
CA GLU A 83 25.59 1.73 -1.61
C GLU A 83 25.19 2.31 -2.98
N GLY A 84 24.04 2.99 -3.04
CA GLY A 84 23.52 3.60 -4.27
C GLY A 84 22.70 2.67 -5.15
N ARG A 85 22.55 1.42 -4.77
CA ARG A 85 21.72 0.45 -5.49
C ARG A 85 20.25 0.63 -5.12
N ILE A 86 19.37 0.48 -6.11
CA ILE A 86 17.93 0.55 -5.87
C ILE A 86 17.45 -0.81 -5.35
N VAL A 87 16.93 -0.79 -4.11
CA VAL A 87 16.25 -1.94 -3.49
C VAL A 87 14.92 -1.45 -2.92
N PHE A 88 14.15 -2.36 -2.32
CA PHE A 88 12.89 -2.01 -1.66
C PHE A 88 13.10 -0.84 -0.69
N GLY A 89 12.16 0.10 -0.70
CA GLY A 89 12.20 1.28 0.17
C GLY A 89 12.90 2.49 -0.42
N ALA A 90 13.60 2.33 -1.55
CA ALA A 90 14.33 3.43 -2.19
C ALA A 90 13.40 4.53 -2.68
N THR A 91 13.82 5.78 -2.48
CA THR A 91 13.21 6.95 -3.12
C THR A 91 14.09 7.31 -4.30
N VAL A 92 13.55 7.20 -5.51
CA VAL A 92 14.30 7.30 -6.76
C VAL A 92 13.82 8.49 -7.54
N GLU A 93 14.76 9.37 -7.93
CA GLU A 93 14.48 10.47 -8.85
C GLU A 93 14.83 10.01 -10.26
N LEU A 94 13.89 10.16 -11.18
CA LEU A 94 13.99 9.68 -12.56
C LEU A 94 13.76 10.82 -13.54
N GLU A 95 14.39 10.74 -14.72
CA GLU A 95 14.12 11.62 -15.84
C GLU A 95 13.67 10.79 -17.03
N ASP A 96 12.51 11.14 -17.60
CA ASP A 96 12.03 10.53 -18.82
C ASP A 96 12.98 10.92 -19.97
N ALA A 97 13.58 9.95 -20.62
CA ALA A 97 14.56 10.19 -21.68
C ALA A 97 13.97 10.90 -22.91
N GLU A 98 12.68 10.77 -23.13
CA GLU A 98 11.99 11.36 -24.27
C GLU A 98 11.51 12.79 -23.99
N SER A 99 10.80 12.98 -22.87
CA SER A 99 10.20 14.28 -22.53
C SER A 99 11.12 15.18 -21.70
N GLY A 100 12.11 14.61 -21.01
CA GLY A 100 12.96 15.35 -20.09
C GLY A 100 12.29 15.67 -18.75
N ASP A 101 11.06 15.19 -18.53
CA ASP A 101 10.35 15.41 -17.27
C ASP A 101 10.96 14.57 -16.15
N ALA A 102 11.09 15.19 -14.97
CA ALA A 102 11.57 14.49 -13.77
C ALA A 102 10.41 14.06 -12.91
N VAL A 103 10.51 12.85 -12.36
CA VAL A 103 9.55 12.33 -11.38
C VAL A 103 10.31 11.67 -10.23
N THR A 104 9.72 11.65 -9.05
CA THR A 104 10.29 10.98 -7.89
C THR A 104 9.29 9.96 -7.37
N TYR A 105 9.75 8.72 -7.18
CA TYR A 105 8.93 7.64 -6.65
C TYR A 105 9.63 6.94 -5.51
N GLN A 106 8.86 6.50 -4.52
CA GLN A 106 9.34 5.58 -3.50
C GLN A 106 8.81 4.17 -3.81
N ILE A 107 9.68 3.18 -3.74
CA ILE A 107 9.32 1.77 -3.93
C ILE A 107 8.87 1.20 -2.58
N VAL A 108 7.60 0.81 -2.51
CA VAL A 108 6.96 0.35 -1.28
C VAL A 108 6.26 -0.99 -1.48
N GLY A 109 5.64 -1.53 -0.43
CA GLY A 109 4.85 -2.75 -0.54
C GLY A 109 3.55 -2.53 -1.31
N ASP A 110 2.95 -3.63 -1.79
CA ASP A 110 1.72 -3.56 -2.59
C ASP A 110 0.59 -2.83 -1.86
N ASP A 111 0.49 -3.01 -0.54
CA ASP A 111 -0.56 -2.40 0.27
C ASP A 111 -0.34 -0.93 0.57
N GLU A 112 0.88 -0.43 0.35
CA GLU A 112 1.26 0.97 0.59
C GLU A 112 1.21 1.81 -0.66
N ALA A 113 1.16 1.18 -1.84
CA ALA A 113 1.28 1.88 -3.12
C ALA A 113 0.16 2.91 -3.29
N ASN A 114 0.56 4.13 -3.66
CA ASN A 114 -0.37 5.23 -3.91
C ASN A 114 0.33 6.23 -4.83
N ILE A 115 -0.05 6.24 -6.09
CA ILE A 115 0.58 7.09 -7.09
C ILE A 115 0.42 8.59 -6.77
N LYS A 116 -0.66 8.96 -6.10
CA LYS A 116 -0.90 10.35 -5.69
C LYS A 116 0.11 10.82 -4.64
N GLN A 117 0.69 9.89 -3.89
CA GLN A 117 1.75 10.14 -2.92
C GLN A 117 3.12 9.76 -3.45
N SER A 118 3.24 9.51 -4.75
CA SER A 118 4.48 9.08 -5.40
C SER A 118 5.05 7.78 -4.83
N LYS A 119 4.17 6.88 -4.40
CA LYS A 119 4.53 5.55 -3.88
C LYS A 119 4.12 4.50 -4.89
N ILE A 120 5.10 3.73 -5.38
CA ILE A 120 4.87 2.66 -6.35
C ILE A 120 5.11 1.30 -5.70
N SER A 121 4.30 0.32 -6.12
CA SER A 121 4.44 -1.04 -5.62
C SER A 121 5.73 -1.68 -6.14
N ILE A 122 6.38 -2.46 -5.27
CA ILE A 122 7.55 -3.27 -5.64
C ILE A 122 7.23 -4.24 -6.80
N SER A 123 5.98 -4.63 -6.94
CA SER A 123 5.56 -5.53 -8.02
C SER A 123 5.18 -4.80 -9.31
N SER A 124 5.15 -3.46 -9.30
CA SER A 124 4.83 -2.68 -10.50
C SER A 124 5.89 -2.82 -11.59
N PRO A 125 5.52 -2.65 -12.88
CA PRO A 125 6.51 -2.72 -13.97
C PRO A 125 7.66 -1.74 -13.82
N ILE A 126 7.38 -0.51 -13.37
CA ILE A 126 8.42 0.51 -13.17
C ILE A 126 9.37 0.13 -12.04
N ALA A 127 8.85 -0.36 -10.91
CA ALA A 127 9.69 -0.79 -9.80
C ALA A 127 10.57 -1.97 -10.21
N ARG A 128 10.01 -2.93 -10.93
CA ARG A 128 10.77 -4.10 -11.41
C ARG A 128 11.91 -3.71 -12.34
N ALA A 129 11.70 -2.69 -13.18
CA ALA A 129 12.73 -2.20 -14.07
C ALA A 129 13.84 -1.46 -13.32
N LEU A 130 13.52 -0.84 -12.18
CA LEU A 130 14.46 -0.04 -11.39
C LEU A 130 15.28 -0.86 -10.40
N ILE A 131 14.71 -1.91 -9.81
CA ILE A 131 15.40 -2.72 -8.80
C ILE A 131 16.75 -3.23 -9.34
N GLY A 132 17.80 -3.01 -8.56
CA GLY A 132 19.17 -3.41 -8.92
C GLY A 132 19.93 -2.38 -9.74
N LYS A 133 19.30 -1.29 -10.16
CA LYS A 133 19.95 -0.20 -10.89
C LYS A 133 20.67 0.77 -9.95
N TYR A 134 21.56 1.58 -10.49
CA TYR A 134 22.33 2.59 -9.79
C TYR A 134 22.11 3.96 -10.41
N VAL A 135 22.51 5.02 -9.71
CA VAL A 135 22.54 6.38 -10.27
C VAL A 135 23.31 6.37 -11.58
N GLY A 136 22.74 6.99 -12.60
CA GLY A 136 23.32 7.05 -13.94
C GLY A 136 22.89 5.93 -14.88
N ASP A 137 22.29 4.86 -14.33
CA ASP A 137 21.77 3.78 -15.15
C ASP A 137 20.46 4.21 -15.83
N THR A 138 20.12 3.52 -16.92
CA THR A 138 18.82 3.67 -17.58
C THR A 138 17.97 2.44 -17.32
N ALA A 139 16.66 2.64 -17.23
CA ALA A 139 15.69 1.58 -17.05
C ALA A 139 14.64 1.66 -18.14
N ASP A 140 14.34 0.52 -18.78
CA ASP A 140 13.30 0.41 -19.78
C ASP A 140 12.03 -0.12 -19.10
N VAL A 141 10.97 0.68 -19.15
CA VAL A 141 9.68 0.36 -18.51
C VAL A 141 8.66 0.04 -19.60
N MET A 142 8.07 -1.14 -19.53
CA MET A 142 6.98 -1.53 -20.42
C MET A 142 5.70 -0.83 -20.00
N ALA A 143 5.21 0.06 -20.85
CA ALA A 143 3.97 0.80 -20.64
C ALA A 143 2.96 0.46 -21.75
N PRO A 144 1.64 0.72 -21.55
CA PRO A 144 0.62 0.42 -22.56
C PRO A 144 0.88 1.09 -23.91
N GLY A 145 1.52 2.26 -23.94
CA GLY A 145 1.86 2.99 -25.16
C GLY A 145 3.22 2.63 -25.75
N GLY A 146 3.92 1.63 -25.20
CA GLY A 146 5.25 1.22 -25.64
C GLY A 146 6.27 1.27 -24.51
N VAL A 147 7.55 1.14 -24.88
CA VAL A 147 8.64 1.20 -23.90
C VAL A 147 8.97 2.65 -23.55
N ARG A 148 9.03 2.97 -22.26
CA ARG A 148 9.54 4.25 -21.77
C ARG A 148 10.89 4.03 -21.14
N GLN A 149 11.85 4.89 -21.48
CA GLN A 149 13.19 4.84 -20.90
C GLN A 149 13.35 5.97 -19.89
N TYR A 150 13.85 5.61 -18.71
CA TYR A 150 14.15 6.56 -17.64
C TYR A 150 15.61 6.49 -17.26
N GLU A 151 16.22 7.64 -16.97
CA GLU A 151 17.53 7.72 -16.37
C GLU A 151 17.39 7.87 -14.85
N VAL A 152 18.17 7.14 -14.09
CA VAL A 152 18.21 7.25 -12.63
C VAL A 152 19.09 8.45 -12.25
N LEU A 153 18.47 9.51 -11.74
CA LEU A 153 19.18 10.73 -11.35
C LEU A 153 19.72 10.66 -9.92
N ASP A 154 18.95 10.08 -9.00
CA ASP A 154 19.32 10.01 -7.60
C ASP A 154 18.61 8.83 -6.92
N VAL A 155 19.24 8.27 -5.90
CA VAL A 155 18.68 7.17 -5.09
C VAL A 155 18.89 7.52 -3.62
N ARG A 156 17.79 7.63 -2.88
CA ARG A 156 17.82 8.00 -1.45
C ARG A 156 17.02 7.00 -0.63
N TYR A 157 17.39 6.88 0.62
CA TYR A 157 16.68 6.05 1.61
C TYR A 157 16.30 6.93 2.78
N LEU A 158 15.04 7.38 2.76
CA LEU A 158 14.52 8.39 3.69
C LEU A 158 13.68 7.79 4.82
#